data_3d2ddbecd39991502b85d53b0e2d8207
#
_entry.id   3d2ddbecd39991502b85d53b0e2d8207
#
_cell.length_a   1.000
_cell.length_b   1.000
_cell.length_c   1.000
_cell.angle_alpha   90.00
_cell.angle_beta   90.00
_cell.angle_gamma   90.00
#
_symmetry.space_group_name_H-M   'P 1'
#
loop_
_entity.id
_entity.type
_entity.pdbx_description
1 polymer ?
#
loop_
_entity_poly.entity_id
_entity_poly.type
_entity_poly.pdbx_seq_one_letter_code
_entity_poly.pdbx_strand_id
1 'polypeptide(L)'
;MAKKSKIARNKKRQHLISRDAERRIELRSIINDPAIDLTEKQKAYATINKMPRDGSRVRYVNRCGVTGRPRAYMRKFGVSRIVFRELANQGFLPGVRKSSW
;
A
#
# COMPACT_ATOMS: atom_id res chain seq x y z
N MET A 1 -5.66 1.09 -19.06
CA MET A 1 -4.61 0.36 -18.31
C MET A 1 -3.58 1.31 -17.72
N ALA A 2 -3.02 0.95 -16.57
CA ALA A 2 -1.93 1.71 -15.99
C ALA A 2 -0.60 1.45 -16.72
N LYS A 3 0.25 2.48 -16.80
CA LYS A 3 1.59 2.33 -17.38
C LYS A 3 2.42 1.34 -16.53
N LYS A 4 3.21 0.50 -17.19
CA LYS A 4 4.12 -0.47 -16.53
C LYS A 4 5.06 0.19 -15.51
N SER A 5 5.53 1.41 -15.81
CA SER A 5 6.37 2.19 -14.89
C SER A 5 5.68 2.54 -13.56
N LYS A 6 4.38 2.80 -13.57
CA LYS A 6 3.60 3.05 -12.35
C LYS A 6 3.42 1.79 -11.50
N ILE A 7 3.21 0.65 -12.14
CA ILE A 7 3.12 -0.66 -11.47
C ILE A 7 4.48 -1.01 -10.84
N ALA A 8 5.57 -0.85 -11.57
CA ALA A 8 6.92 -1.10 -11.07
C ALA A 8 7.27 -0.20 -9.88
N ARG A 9 6.92 1.09 -9.96
CA ARG A 9 7.12 2.04 -8.85
C ARG A 9 6.32 1.63 -7.60
N ASN A 10 5.10 1.15 -7.76
CA ASN A 10 4.28 0.68 -6.65
C ASN A 10 4.88 -0.57 -5.98
N LYS A 11 5.42 -1.51 -6.76
CA LYS A 11 6.16 -2.67 -6.23
C LYS A 11 7.43 -2.26 -5.48
N LYS A 12 8.18 -1.27 -6.01
CA LYS A 12 9.34 -0.70 -5.31
C LYS A 12 8.95 -0.10 -3.97
N ARG A 13 7.84 0.64 -3.91
CA ARG A 13 7.30 1.19 -2.66
C ARG A 13 6.96 0.09 -1.66
N GLN A 14 6.31 -0.97 -2.10
CA GLN A 14 5.99 -2.12 -1.24
C GLN A 14 7.25 -2.74 -0.63
N HIS A 15 8.29 -2.94 -1.44
CA HIS A 15 9.57 -3.46 -0.96
C HIS A 15 10.23 -2.54 0.08
N LEU A 16 10.29 -1.23 -0.18
CA LEU A 16 10.85 -0.26 0.75
C LEU A 16 10.05 -0.16 2.05
N ILE A 17 8.73 -0.24 1.98
CA ILE A 17 7.86 -0.24 3.16
C ILE A 17 8.16 -1.45 4.03
N SER A 18 8.28 -2.64 3.46
CA SER A 18 8.60 -3.87 4.20
C SER A 18 10.00 -3.79 4.83
N ARG A 19 10.99 -3.30 4.09
CA ARG A 19 12.36 -3.16 4.57
C ARG A 19 12.49 -2.21 5.77
N ASP A 20 11.80 -1.07 5.69
CA ASP A 20 11.97 0.02 6.66
C ASP A 20 10.91 0.00 7.77
N ALA A 21 9.99 -0.98 7.77
CA ALA A 21 8.84 -1.03 8.67
C ALA A 21 9.25 -1.03 10.15
N GLU A 22 10.14 -1.92 10.54
CA GLU A 22 10.60 -2.05 11.94
C GLU A 22 11.28 -0.78 12.41
N ARG A 23 12.21 -0.26 11.61
CA ARG A 23 12.94 0.96 11.93
C ARG A 23 12.02 2.17 12.11
N ARG A 24 10.99 2.29 11.29
CA ARG A 24 9.98 3.35 11.40
C ARG A 24 9.13 3.20 12.66
N ILE A 25 8.79 1.99 13.06
CA ILE A 25 8.05 1.73 14.31
C ILE A 25 8.89 2.13 15.52
N GLU A 26 10.14 1.74 15.57
CA GLU A 26 11.07 2.12 16.64
C GLU A 26 11.20 3.64 16.78
N LEU A 27 11.44 4.33 15.68
CA LEU A 27 11.58 5.79 15.68
C LEU A 27 10.29 6.51 16.10
N ARG A 28 9.13 6.00 15.70
CA ARG A 28 7.84 6.54 16.12
C ARG A 28 7.57 6.30 17.61
N SER A 29 7.97 5.17 18.15
CA SER A 29 7.83 4.89 19.58
C SER A 29 8.65 5.87 20.40
N ILE A 30 9.86 6.20 19.97
CA ILE A 30 10.71 7.22 20.59
C ILE A 30 10.04 8.60 20.55
N ILE A 31 9.47 8.98 19.41
CA ILE A 31 8.81 10.29 19.24
C ILE A 31 7.57 10.43 20.13
N ASN A 32 6.79 9.35 20.26
CA ASN A 32 5.53 9.36 21.01
C ASN A 32 5.70 9.13 22.50
N ASP A 33 6.88 8.74 22.99
CA ASP A 33 7.14 8.51 24.40
C ASP A 33 7.29 9.85 25.15
N PRO A 34 6.42 10.16 26.14
CA PRO A 34 6.54 11.40 26.90
C PRO A 34 7.74 11.44 27.85
N ALA A 35 8.34 10.29 28.18
CA ALA A 35 9.50 10.21 29.08
C ALA A 35 10.83 10.56 28.41
N ILE A 36 10.86 10.60 27.07
CA ILE A 36 12.08 10.85 26.29
C ILE A 36 12.29 12.37 26.12
N ASP A 37 13.55 12.79 26.20
CA ASP A 37 13.95 14.18 26.03
C ASP A 37 13.73 14.69 24.62
N LEU A 38 13.48 15.99 24.47
CA LEU A 38 13.23 16.67 23.21
C LEU A 38 14.37 16.49 22.20
N THR A 39 15.63 16.51 22.69
CA THR A 39 16.80 16.32 21.83
C THR A 39 16.82 14.96 21.13
N GLU A 40 16.48 13.89 21.84
CA GLU A 40 16.39 12.55 21.26
C GLU A 40 15.24 12.43 20.26
N LYS A 41 14.09 13.05 20.56
CA LYS A 41 12.97 13.14 19.62
C LYS A 41 13.36 13.86 18.33
N GLN A 42 14.09 14.95 18.41
CA GLN A 42 14.59 15.68 17.24
C GLN A 42 15.53 14.82 16.38
N LYS A 43 16.41 14.03 17.01
CA LYS A 43 17.28 13.09 16.30
C LYS A 43 16.47 12.01 15.58
N ALA A 44 15.42 11.48 16.23
CA ALA A 44 14.52 10.51 15.63
C ALA A 44 13.78 11.11 14.41
N TYR A 45 13.26 12.32 14.50
CA TYR A 45 12.64 13.03 13.38
C TYR A 45 13.62 13.24 12.22
N ALA A 46 14.84 13.67 12.51
CA ALA A 46 15.88 13.85 11.50
C ALA A 46 16.21 12.53 10.77
N THR A 47 16.25 11.43 11.50
CA THR A 47 16.48 10.09 10.93
C THR A 47 15.33 9.69 10.01
N ILE A 48 14.08 9.87 10.41
CA ILE A 48 12.91 9.59 9.58
C ILE A 48 12.93 10.42 8.29
N ASN A 49 13.28 11.70 8.40
CA ASN A 49 13.34 12.61 7.25
C ASN A 49 14.43 12.24 6.24
N LYS A 50 15.51 11.60 6.68
CA LYS A 50 16.58 11.07 5.81
C LYS A 50 16.18 9.76 5.13
N MET A 51 15.20 9.04 5.65
CA MET A 51 14.75 7.78 5.05
C MET A 51 14.05 8.02 3.70
N PRO A 52 14.08 7.04 2.75
CA PRO A 52 13.40 7.18 1.48
C PRO A 52 11.91 7.49 1.66
N ARG A 53 11.41 8.49 0.94
CA ARG A 53 9.99 8.89 0.96
C ARG A 53 9.06 7.77 0.50
N ASP A 54 9.51 6.95 -0.45
CA ASP A 54 8.76 5.80 -0.97
C ASP A 54 8.63 4.64 0.04
N GLY A 55 9.34 4.68 1.15
CA GLY A 55 9.15 3.80 2.30
C GLY A 55 7.93 4.14 3.17
N SER A 56 7.21 5.21 2.86
CA SER A 56 5.96 5.57 3.56
C SER A 56 4.79 4.72 3.04
N ARG A 57 4.08 4.05 3.96
CA ARG A 57 2.91 3.23 3.65
C ARG A 57 1.78 4.02 2.97
N VAL A 58 1.68 5.31 3.25
CA VAL A 58 0.65 6.18 2.68
C VAL A 58 0.77 6.30 1.16
N ARG A 59 1.96 6.15 0.62
CA ARG A 59 2.23 6.24 -0.82
C ARG A 59 1.91 4.97 -1.60
N TYR A 60 1.77 3.84 -0.91
CA TYR A 60 1.39 2.59 -1.54
C TYR A 60 -0.10 2.58 -1.84
N VAL A 61 -0.46 2.16 -3.05
CA VAL A 61 -1.83 2.08 -3.52
C VAL A 61 -2.12 0.65 -3.97
N ASN A 62 -3.24 0.09 -3.53
CA ASN A 62 -3.73 -1.18 -4.04
C ASN A 62 -4.08 -1.03 -5.52
N ARG A 63 -3.57 -1.94 -6.36
CA ARG A 63 -3.80 -1.93 -7.80
C ARG A 63 -4.35 -3.27 -8.26
N CYS A 64 -5.21 -3.22 -9.27
CA CYS A 64 -5.72 -4.42 -9.92
C CYS A 64 -4.56 -5.33 -10.39
N GLY A 65 -4.63 -6.62 -10.04
CA GLY A 65 -3.59 -7.58 -10.43
C GLY A 65 -3.47 -7.80 -11.94
N VAL A 66 -4.53 -7.52 -12.69
CA VAL A 66 -4.56 -7.72 -14.15
C VAL A 66 -4.23 -6.43 -14.91
N THR A 67 -4.89 -5.32 -14.58
CA THR A 67 -4.79 -4.07 -15.35
C THR A 67 -3.91 -3.01 -14.69
N GLY A 68 -3.62 -3.15 -13.38
CA GLY A 68 -2.89 -2.14 -12.60
C GLY A 68 -3.70 -0.91 -12.23
N ARG A 69 -5.01 -0.91 -12.46
CA ARG A 69 -5.90 0.20 -12.12
C ARG A 69 -5.91 0.46 -10.61
N PRO A 70 -5.68 1.71 -10.15
CA PRO A 70 -5.63 2.03 -8.72
C PRO A 70 -7.01 2.27 -8.10
N ARG A 71 -8.04 2.52 -8.92
CA ARG A 71 -9.41 2.81 -8.48
C ARG A 71 -10.30 1.59 -8.59
N ALA A 72 -11.35 1.57 -7.77
CA ALA A 72 -12.34 0.50 -7.76
C ALA A 72 -11.73 -0.91 -7.53
N TYR A 73 -10.70 -0.96 -6.69
CA TYR A 73 -10.03 -2.20 -6.32
C TYR A 73 -10.85 -2.95 -5.27
N MET A 74 -11.09 -4.22 -5.49
CA MET A 74 -11.79 -5.11 -4.56
C MET A 74 -10.77 -5.97 -3.82
N ARG A 75 -10.55 -5.69 -2.53
CA ARG A 75 -9.52 -6.38 -1.73
C ARG A 75 -9.71 -7.89 -1.65
N LYS A 76 -10.95 -8.35 -1.59
CA LYS A 76 -11.29 -9.78 -1.52
C LYS A 76 -10.78 -10.56 -2.74
N PHE A 77 -10.84 -9.96 -3.93
CA PHE A 77 -10.51 -10.61 -5.20
C PHE A 77 -9.17 -10.13 -5.79
N GLY A 78 -8.60 -9.04 -5.28
CA GLY A 78 -7.35 -8.49 -5.77
C GLY A 78 -7.43 -7.86 -7.16
N VAL A 79 -8.62 -7.52 -7.64
CA VAL A 79 -8.88 -6.98 -8.98
C VAL A 79 -9.81 -5.78 -8.93
N SER A 80 -9.85 -5.01 -10.03
CA SER A 80 -10.80 -3.91 -10.17
C SER A 80 -12.23 -4.42 -10.42
N ARG A 81 -13.22 -3.54 -10.20
CA ARG A 81 -14.63 -3.86 -10.48
C ARG A 81 -14.87 -4.31 -11.91
N ILE A 82 -14.13 -3.76 -12.86
CA ILE A 82 -14.27 -4.10 -14.29
C ILE A 82 -13.81 -5.54 -14.55
N VAL A 83 -12.61 -5.86 -14.09
CA VAL A 83 -12.03 -7.21 -14.21
C VAL A 83 -12.85 -8.23 -13.40
N PHE A 84 -13.31 -7.83 -12.22
CA PHE A 84 -14.20 -8.67 -11.40
C PHE A 84 -15.45 -9.07 -12.17
N ARG A 85 -16.12 -8.11 -12.82
CA ARG A 85 -17.32 -8.38 -13.62
C ARG A 85 -17.03 -9.31 -14.81
N GLU A 86 -15.93 -9.08 -15.50
CA GLU A 86 -15.49 -9.94 -16.63
C GLU A 86 -15.24 -11.38 -16.17
N LEU A 87 -14.49 -11.56 -15.09
CA LEU A 87 -14.20 -12.88 -14.53
C LEU A 87 -15.45 -13.58 -14.01
N ALA A 88 -16.36 -12.87 -13.38
CA ALA A 88 -17.63 -13.41 -12.91
C ALA A 88 -18.52 -13.89 -14.07
N ASN A 89 -18.60 -13.12 -15.16
CA ASN A 89 -19.36 -13.49 -16.34
C ASN A 89 -18.75 -14.69 -17.08
N GLN A 90 -17.45 -14.89 -17.00
CA GLN A 90 -16.74 -16.05 -17.55
C GLN A 90 -16.79 -17.29 -16.66
N GLY A 91 -17.36 -17.18 -15.45
CA GLY A 91 -17.49 -18.29 -14.51
C GLY A 91 -16.23 -18.63 -13.71
N PHE A 92 -15.21 -17.78 -13.71
CA PHE A 92 -13.95 -18.00 -12.94
C PHE A 92 -14.08 -17.73 -11.43
N LEU A 93 -15.16 -17.06 -11.01
CA LEU A 93 -15.38 -16.73 -9.61
C LEU A 93 -16.53 -17.57 -9.04
N PRO A 94 -16.24 -18.60 -8.20
CA PRO A 94 -17.29 -19.44 -7.63
C PRO A 94 -18.14 -18.65 -6.63
N GLY A 95 -19.46 -18.93 -6.61
CA GLY A 95 -20.40 -18.32 -5.66
C GLY A 95 -20.80 -16.87 -5.97
N VAL A 96 -20.29 -16.29 -7.04
CA VAL A 96 -20.66 -14.94 -7.48
C VAL A 96 -21.88 -15.00 -8.37
N ARG A 97 -22.93 -14.25 -8.01
CA ARG A 97 -24.19 -14.17 -8.76
C ARG A 97 -24.52 -12.71 -9.06
N LYS A 98 -25.23 -12.50 -10.19
CA LYS A 98 -25.88 -11.21 -10.44
C LYS A 98 -27.01 -11.02 -9.43
N SER A 99 -27.11 -9.83 -8.85
CA SER A 99 -28.21 -9.46 -7.95
C SER A 99 -28.71 -8.07 -8.28
N SER A 100 -29.97 -7.84 -8.00
CA SER A 100 -30.60 -6.51 -8.03
C SER A 100 -31.37 -6.30 -6.73
N TRP A 101 -31.35 -5.09 -6.23
CA TRP A 101 -32.05 -4.69 -5.02
C TRP A 101 -32.69 -3.33 -5.16
#